data_ad0090391a4d10693a81677732edfb9d
#
_entry.id   ad0090391a4d10693a81677732edfb9d
#
_cell.length_a   1.000
_cell.length_b   1.000
_cell.length_c   1.000
_cell.angle_alpha   90.00
_cell.angle_beta   90.00
_cell.angle_gamma   90.00
#
_symmetry.space_group_name_H-M   'P 1'
#
loop_
_entity.id
_entity.type
_entity.pdbx_description
1 polymer ?
#
loop_
_entity_poly.entity_id
_entity_poly.type
_entity_poly.pdbx_seq_one_letter_code
_entity_poly.pdbx_strand_id
1 'polypeptide(L)'
;WVYDTFLPHGYALAQATTFGSGQSTHCQDVKGLGEQIGIQAVVEWLGEQEWSNGNVGLMGKSYAGTTNWEAAQNPSEHLKTIVPISGSIGVQEMFYRNGSSEARAMLYDALYEGATADAGYDDSRMCTDDAIGPLNPLTTRAGAEFGGAKWNDYWDERRHLPDVLENYRGSVYL
;
A
#
# COMPACT_ATOMS: atom_id res chain seq x y z
N TRP A 1 -18.23 -11.88 6.47
CA TRP A 1 -18.98 -10.95 5.63
C TRP A 1 -18.49 -10.94 4.18
N VAL A 2 -17.22 -10.65 3.90
CA VAL A 2 -16.71 -10.61 2.52
C VAL A 2 -16.92 -11.95 1.82
N TYR A 3 -16.50 -13.04 2.44
CA TYR A 3 -16.66 -14.39 1.90
C TYR A 3 -18.13 -14.75 1.66
N ASP A 4 -18.99 -14.48 2.62
CA ASP A 4 -20.42 -14.81 2.55
C ASP A 4 -21.17 -13.98 1.49
N THR A 5 -20.62 -12.81 1.16
CA THR A 5 -21.22 -11.90 0.18
C THR A 5 -20.75 -12.20 -1.24
N PHE A 6 -19.46 -12.42 -1.45
CA PHE A 6 -18.92 -12.49 -2.81
C PHE A 6 -18.86 -13.92 -3.38
N LEU A 7 -18.46 -14.92 -2.59
CA LEU A 7 -18.31 -16.29 -3.09
C LEU A 7 -19.60 -16.89 -3.65
N PRO A 8 -20.79 -16.71 -3.00
CA PRO A 8 -22.03 -17.24 -3.55
C PRO A 8 -22.47 -16.61 -4.88
N HIS A 9 -21.87 -15.47 -5.23
CA HIS A 9 -22.16 -14.76 -6.49
C HIS A 9 -21.10 -15.01 -7.58
N GLY A 10 -20.25 -16.01 -7.40
CA GLY A 10 -19.27 -16.43 -8.40
C GLY A 10 -17.98 -15.62 -8.45
N TYR A 11 -17.69 -14.86 -7.39
CA TYR A 11 -16.39 -14.18 -7.26
C TYR A 11 -15.34 -15.13 -6.67
N ALA A 12 -14.13 -15.05 -7.18
CA ALA A 12 -12.95 -15.55 -6.49
C ALA A 12 -12.43 -14.46 -5.54
N LEU A 13 -11.95 -14.86 -4.36
CA LEU A 13 -11.35 -13.94 -3.39
C LEU A 13 -9.89 -14.30 -3.18
N ALA A 14 -9.03 -13.29 -3.32
CA ALA A 14 -7.61 -13.39 -3.03
C ALA A 14 -7.24 -12.42 -1.91
N GLN A 15 -6.38 -12.85 -1.00
CA GLN A 15 -5.72 -12.01 -0.01
C GLN A 15 -4.22 -12.06 -0.26
N ALA A 16 -3.63 -10.91 -0.50
CA ALA A 16 -2.20 -10.77 -0.65
C ALA A 16 -1.62 -9.99 0.53
N THR A 17 -0.45 -10.36 0.98
CA THR A 17 0.34 -9.60 1.96
C THR A 17 1.41 -8.79 1.23
N THR A 18 1.65 -7.58 1.69
CA THR A 18 2.73 -6.74 1.17
C THR A 18 4.10 -7.32 1.50
N PHE A 19 5.11 -6.92 0.75
CA PHE A 19 6.48 -7.32 1.03
C PHE A 19 6.87 -7.05 2.49
N GLY A 20 7.64 -7.95 3.09
CA GLY A 20 8.06 -7.87 4.47
C GLY A 20 6.96 -8.15 5.51
N SER A 21 5.76 -8.57 5.09
CA SER A 21 4.68 -8.95 6.00
C SER A 21 4.10 -10.32 5.69
N GLY A 22 3.45 -10.95 6.65
CA GLY A 22 2.91 -12.30 6.51
C GLY A 22 3.98 -13.30 6.10
N GLN A 23 3.83 -13.93 4.95
CA GLN A 23 4.82 -14.85 4.37
C GLN A 23 5.54 -14.26 3.16
N SER A 24 5.25 -13.01 2.82
CA SER A 24 5.94 -12.33 1.73
C SER A 24 7.37 -11.96 2.14
N THR A 25 8.31 -12.23 1.24
CA THR A 25 9.73 -11.92 1.44
C THR A 25 10.04 -10.45 1.17
N HIS A 26 11.29 -10.07 1.28
CA HIS A 26 11.81 -8.70 1.15
C HIS A 26 11.41 -7.75 2.27
N CYS A 27 11.95 -6.56 2.21
CA CYS A 27 11.69 -5.51 3.16
C CYS A 27 10.36 -4.83 2.89
N GLN A 28 9.68 -4.47 3.94
CA GLN A 28 8.51 -3.62 3.84
C GLN A 28 8.96 -2.19 3.44
N ASP A 29 8.49 -1.74 2.29
CA ASP A 29 8.69 -0.38 1.81
C ASP A 29 7.32 0.32 1.80
N VAL A 30 6.96 0.93 2.93
CA VAL A 30 5.62 1.48 3.17
C VAL A 30 5.23 2.45 2.07
N LYS A 31 4.30 2.02 1.21
CA LYS A 31 3.77 2.78 0.07
C LYS A 31 4.80 3.20 -0.98
N GLY A 32 6.01 2.64 -0.91
CA GLY A 32 7.06 2.87 -1.88
C GLY A 32 6.95 1.99 -3.13
N LEU A 33 7.93 2.14 -4.01
CA LEU A 33 7.93 1.52 -5.33
C LEU A 33 7.78 -0.01 -5.30
N GLY A 34 8.42 -0.67 -4.33
CA GLY A 34 8.32 -2.12 -4.17
C GLY A 34 6.89 -2.58 -3.92
N GLU A 35 6.18 -1.90 -3.04
CA GLU A 35 4.79 -2.21 -2.72
C GLU A 35 3.85 -1.92 -3.90
N GLN A 36 4.06 -0.80 -4.58
CA GLN A 36 3.29 -0.40 -5.78
C GLN A 36 3.41 -1.45 -6.90
N ILE A 37 4.63 -1.90 -7.18
CA ILE A 37 4.88 -2.97 -8.17
C ILE A 37 4.26 -4.29 -7.70
N GLY A 38 4.36 -4.60 -6.42
CA GLY A 38 3.82 -5.82 -5.85
C GLY A 38 2.30 -5.94 -6.00
N ILE A 39 1.56 -4.88 -5.69
CA ILE A 39 0.10 -4.91 -5.84
C ILE A 39 -0.33 -4.94 -7.30
N GLN A 40 0.37 -4.26 -8.18
CA GLN A 40 0.12 -4.36 -9.62
C GLN A 40 0.33 -5.78 -10.11
N ALA A 41 1.44 -6.42 -9.75
CA ALA A 41 1.71 -7.81 -10.13
C ALA A 41 0.62 -8.78 -9.67
N VAL A 42 0.04 -8.56 -8.49
CA VAL A 42 -1.10 -9.36 -8.00
C VAL A 42 -2.33 -9.16 -8.89
N VAL A 43 -2.64 -7.93 -9.30
CA VAL A 43 -3.77 -7.64 -10.19
C VAL A 43 -3.61 -8.33 -11.55
N GLU A 44 -2.43 -8.19 -12.17
CA GLU A 44 -2.14 -8.81 -13.46
C GLU A 44 -2.20 -10.33 -13.35
N TRP A 45 -1.56 -10.91 -12.34
CA TRP A 45 -1.59 -12.35 -12.11
C TRP A 45 -3.02 -12.89 -11.95
N LEU A 46 -3.86 -12.21 -11.16
CA LEU A 46 -5.27 -12.61 -10.98
C LEU A 46 -6.08 -12.52 -12.27
N GLY A 47 -5.82 -11.50 -13.08
CA GLY A 47 -6.50 -11.31 -14.36
C GLY A 47 -6.15 -12.40 -15.39
N GLU A 48 -4.93 -12.90 -15.36
CA GLU A 48 -4.40 -13.90 -16.31
C GLU A 48 -4.71 -15.35 -15.96
N GLN A 49 -5.29 -15.63 -14.79
CA GLN A 49 -5.57 -17.01 -14.40
C GLN A 49 -6.64 -17.66 -15.29
N GLU A 50 -6.51 -18.93 -15.60
CA GLU A 50 -7.45 -19.70 -16.43
C GLU A 50 -8.89 -19.71 -15.89
N TRP A 51 -9.04 -19.59 -14.58
CA TRP A 51 -10.34 -19.52 -13.90
C TRP A 51 -10.89 -18.09 -13.81
N SER A 52 -10.10 -17.08 -14.17
CA SER A 52 -10.50 -15.67 -14.14
C SER A 52 -11.23 -15.29 -15.44
N ASN A 53 -12.17 -14.36 -15.30
CA ASN A 53 -12.77 -13.72 -16.48
C ASN A 53 -12.00 -12.45 -16.92
N GLY A 54 -10.82 -12.23 -16.37
CA GLY A 54 -9.96 -11.09 -16.63
C GLY A 54 -10.33 -9.80 -15.92
N ASN A 55 -11.38 -9.79 -15.09
CA ASN A 55 -11.80 -8.59 -14.37
C ASN A 55 -11.42 -8.71 -12.89
N VAL A 56 -10.61 -7.78 -12.42
CA VAL A 56 -10.16 -7.71 -11.03
C VAL A 56 -10.73 -6.46 -10.37
N GLY A 57 -11.25 -6.64 -9.16
CA GLY A 57 -11.63 -5.54 -8.27
C GLY A 57 -10.80 -5.57 -7.01
N LEU A 58 -10.39 -4.42 -6.54
CA LEU A 58 -9.69 -4.28 -5.26
C LEU A 58 -10.62 -3.65 -4.22
N MET A 59 -10.59 -4.18 -3.02
CA MET A 59 -11.30 -3.62 -1.88
C MET A 59 -10.43 -3.72 -0.63
N GLY A 60 -10.34 -2.63 0.12
CA GLY A 60 -9.60 -2.64 1.36
C GLY A 60 -9.87 -1.42 2.21
N LYS A 61 -9.57 -1.54 3.51
CA LYS A 61 -9.72 -0.46 4.47
C LYS A 61 -8.36 -0.01 5.00
N SER A 62 -8.20 1.30 5.22
CA SER A 62 -6.99 1.89 5.79
C SER A 62 -5.77 1.60 4.91
N TYR A 63 -4.76 0.93 5.41
CA TYR A 63 -3.59 0.50 4.64
C TYR A 63 -3.98 -0.25 3.37
N ALA A 64 -4.83 -1.26 3.49
CA ALA A 64 -5.35 -2.00 2.34
C ALA A 64 -6.24 -1.14 1.41
N GLY A 65 -6.79 -0.02 1.89
CA GLY A 65 -7.46 0.97 1.06
C GLY A 65 -6.47 1.81 0.26
N THR A 66 -5.30 2.12 0.83
CA THR A 66 -4.23 2.82 0.11
C THR A 66 -3.64 1.97 -1.00
N THR A 67 -3.47 0.65 -0.80
CA THR A 67 -2.98 -0.25 -1.86
C THR A 67 -3.87 -0.28 -3.10
N ASN A 68 -5.15 0.06 -2.97
CA ASN A 68 -6.04 0.21 -4.13
C ASN A 68 -5.62 1.40 -5.02
N TRP A 69 -5.20 2.50 -4.42
CA TRP A 69 -4.68 3.66 -5.14
C TRP A 69 -3.33 3.36 -5.79
N GLU A 70 -2.48 2.60 -5.10
CA GLU A 70 -1.19 2.14 -5.64
C GLU A 70 -1.37 1.29 -6.90
N ALA A 71 -2.31 0.35 -6.89
CA ALA A 71 -2.62 -0.42 -8.08
C ALA A 71 -3.18 0.43 -9.21
N ALA A 72 -3.98 1.44 -8.87
CA ALA A 72 -4.65 2.29 -9.86
C ALA A 72 -3.73 3.31 -10.54
N GLN A 73 -2.54 3.55 -10.00
CA GLN A 73 -1.58 4.48 -10.64
C GLN A 73 -0.92 3.91 -11.90
N ASN A 74 -0.97 2.59 -12.08
CA ASN A 74 -0.41 1.94 -13.25
C ASN A 74 -1.52 1.51 -14.23
N PRO A 75 -1.28 1.59 -15.54
CA PRO A 75 -2.21 1.06 -16.52
C PRO A 75 -2.42 -0.44 -16.32
N SER A 76 -3.66 -0.90 -16.33
CA SER A 76 -4.01 -2.32 -16.27
C SER A 76 -5.27 -2.59 -17.09
N GLU A 77 -5.22 -3.64 -17.88
CA GLU A 77 -6.42 -4.14 -18.57
C GLU A 77 -7.33 -4.96 -17.65
N HIS A 78 -6.82 -5.38 -16.50
CA HIS A 78 -7.54 -6.23 -15.54
C HIS A 78 -8.24 -5.44 -14.44
N LEU A 79 -7.67 -4.34 -13.95
CA LEU A 79 -8.22 -3.57 -12.84
C LEU A 79 -9.46 -2.77 -13.25
N LYS A 80 -10.65 -3.25 -12.88
CA LYS A 80 -11.94 -2.66 -13.27
C LYS A 80 -12.58 -1.79 -12.21
N THR A 81 -12.33 -2.07 -10.94
CA THR A 81 -12.92 -1.29 -9.84
C THR A 81 -12.02 -1.28 -8.61
N ILE A 82 -12.06 -0.18 -7.89
CA ILE A 82 -11.42 -0.05 -6.58
C ILE A 82 -12.41 0.46 -5.54
N VAL A 83 -12.29 -0.06 -4.31
CA VAL A 83 -13.09 0.34 -3.15
C VAL A 83 -12.14 0.70 -2.00
N PRO A 84 -11.52 1.89 -2.03
CA PRO A 84 -10.49 2.31 -1.07
C PRO A 84 -11.12 2.89 0.20
N ILE A 85 -11.66 2.07 1.07
CA ILE A 85 -12.31 2.49 2.31
C ILE A 85 -11.30 3.18 3.24
N SER A 86 -11.44 4.47 3.44
CA SER A 86 -10.52 5.27 4.27
C SER A 86 -9.03 5.09 3.90
N GLY A 87 -8.74 4.83 2.62
CA GLY A 87 -7.39 4.75 2.08
C GLY A 87 -6.84 6.13 1.72
N SER A 88 -5.59 6.39 2.08
CA SER A 88 -4.91 7.63 1.67
C SER A 88 -4.43 7.53 0.23
N ILE A 89 -4.64 8.57 -0.56
CA ILE A 89 -4.10 8.67 -1.93
C ILE A 89 -2.75 9.40 -1.99
N GLY A 90 -2.26 9.85 -0.84
CA GLY A 90 -0.94 10.41 -0.62
C GLY A 90 -0.49 10.08 0.79
N VAL A 91 0.79 10.00 1.02
CA VAL A 91 1.35 9.54 2.29
C VAL A 91 1.84 10.71 3.14
N GLN A 92 2.49 11.67 2.52
CA GLN A 92 3.05 12.82 3.24
C GLN A 92 1.98 13.59 4.01
N GLU A 93 0.84 13.84 3.40
CA GLU A 93 -0.28 14.56 3.99
C GLU A 93 -0.93 13.83 5.17
N MET A 94 -0.73 12.52 5.26
CA MET A 94 -1.21 11.72 6.40
C MET A 94 -0.32 11.90 7.63
N PHE A 95 0.98 12.11 7.43
CA PHE A 95 1.96 12.20 8.51
C PHE A 95 2.31 13.64 8.88
N TYR A 96 2.18 14.55 7.94
CA TYR A 96 2.56 15.96 8.13
C TYR A 96 1.44 16.88 7.68
N ARG A 97 1.12 17.86 8.53
CA ARG A 97 0.16 18.91 8.22
C ARG A 97 0.78 20.27 8.50
N ASN A 98 0.76 21.13 7.51
CA ASN A 98 1.34 22.49 7.62
C ASN A 98 2.78 22.48 8.15
N GLY A 99 3.58 21.49 7.76
CA GLY A 99 4.96 21.34 8.20
C GLY A 99 5.15 20.74 9.60
N SER A 100 4.08 20.36 10.28
CA SER A 100 4.14 19.70 11.59
C SER A 100 3.85 18.21 11.49
N SER A 101 4.64 17.40 12.21
CA SER A 101 4.37 15.97 12.32
C SER A 101 3.07 15.73 13.10
N GLU A 102 2.25 14.85 12.58
CA GLU A 102 1.06 14.34 13.27
C GLU A 102 1.50 13.32 14.36
N ALA A 103 0.86 13.37 15.52
CA ALA A 103 1.11 12.40 16.59
C ALA A 103 0.88 10.95 16.14
N ARG A 104 0.05 10.74 15.14
CA ARG A 104 -0.20 9.44 14.52
C ARG A 104 1.02 8.82 13.82
N ALA A 105 1.98 9.62 13.39
CA ALA A 105 3.20 9.12 12.76
C ALA A 105 3.91 8.11 13.65
N MET A 106 4.05 8.40 14.93
CA MET A 106 4.67 7.50 15.91
C MET A 106 3.87 6.21 16.12
N LEU A 107 2.54 6.30 16.08
CA LEU A 107 1.68 5.11 16.20
C LEU A 107 1.81 4.22 14.98
N TYR A 108 1.89 4.78 13.79
CA TYR A 108 2.05 4.00 12.57
C TYR A 108 3.39 3.28 12.50
N ASP A 109 4.46 3.91 12.96
CA ASP A 109 5.78 3.30 13.09
C ASP A 109 5.69 2.02 13.92
N ALA A 110 5.17 2.12 15.14
CA ALA A 110 4.98 0.95 16.01
C ALA A 110 4.06 -0.12 15.42
N LEU A 111 3.01 0.27 14.68
CA LEU A 111 2.10 -0.68 14.04
C LEU A 111 2.77 -1.43 12.88
N TYR A 112 3.60 -0.77 12.10
CA TYR A 112 4.30 -1.40 10.98
C TYR A 112 5.43 -2.29 11.47
N GLU A 113 6.18 -1.86 12.48
CA GLU A 113 7.16 -2.73 13.14
C GLU A 113 6.50 -3.96 13.75
N GLY A 114 5.35 -3.79 14.40
CA GLY A 114 4.56 -4.90 14.92
C GLY A 114 4.08 -5.86 13.81
N ALA A 115 3.60 -5.33 12.71
CA ALA A 115 3.15 -6.14 11.57
C ALA A 115 4.29 -6.95 10.94
N THR A 116 5.49 -6.38 10.87
CA THR A 116 6.67 -7.11 10.41
C THR A 116 7.17 -8.13 11.42
N ALA A 117 7.14 -7.83 12.72
CA ALA A 117 7.50 -8.76 13.77
C ALA A 117 6.54 -9.97 13.84
N ASP A 118 5.24 -9.73 13.69
CA ASP A 118 4.21 -10.78 13.70
C ASP A 118 4.31 -11.73 12.49
N ALA A 119 5.02 -11.36 11.45
CA ALA A 119 5.25 -12.22 10.29
C ALA A 119 6.15 -13.44 10.61
N GLY A 120 6.72 -13.53 11.78
CA GLY A 120 7.53 -14.68 12.22
C GLY A 120 8.75 -14.96 11.35
N TYR A 121 9.41 -13.92 10.87
CA TYR A 121 10.52 -13.99 9.94
C TYR A 121 11.86 -13.75 10.63
N ASP A 122 12.93 -14.05 9.91
CA ASP A 122 14.30 -13.75 10.32
C ASP A 122 14.67 -12.26 10.13
N ASP A 123 15.77 -11.86 10.72
CA ASP A 123 16.29 -10.48 10.68
C ASP A 123 16.54 -9.96 9.26
N SER A 124 16.67 -10.83 8.27
CA SER A 124 16.91 -10.44 6.88
C SER A 124 15.75 -9.71 6.21
N ARG A 125 14.55 -9.79 6.81
CA ARG A 125 13.36 -9.06 6.35
C ARG A 125 13.13 -7.74 7.08
N MET A 126 13.88 -7.49 8.15
CA MET A 126 13.79 -6.27 8.92
C MET A 126 14.64 -5.17 8.29
N CYS A 127 14.02 -4.33 7.50
CA CYS A 127 14.64 -3.16 6.90
C CYS A 127 14.05 -1.89 7.53
N THR A 128 13.95 -1.87 8.84
CA THR A 128 13.22 -0.85 9.60
C THR A 128 13.72 0.56 9.33
N ASP A 129 15.03 0.75 9.25
CA ASP A 129 15.61 2.07 8.99
C ASP A 129 15.40 2.55 7.54
N ASP A 130 15.30 1.64 6.60
CA ASP A 130 15.15 1.97 5.18
C ASP A 130 13.67 2.08 4.76
N ALA A 131 12.80 1.26 5.34
CA ALA A 131 11.41 1.16 4.91
C ALA A 131 10.44 2.04 5.73
N ILE A 132 10.56 2.04 7.05
CA ILE A 132 9.63 2.72 7.96
C ILE A 132 10.27 3.99 8.54
N GLY A 133 11.57 3.98 8.75
CA GLY A 133 12.31 5.06 9.35
C GLY A 133 12.02 6.44 8.76
N PRO A 134 11.97 6.61 7.42
CA PRO A 134 11.65 7.90 6.82
C PRO A 134 10.30 8.48 7.19
N LEU A 135 9.34 7.64 7.62
CA LEU A 135 8.04 8.09 8.08
C LEU A 135 8.08 8.75 9.47
N ASN A 136 9.10 8.48 10.25
CA ASN A 136 9.20 8.99 11.61
C ASN A 136 10.51 9.76 11.87
N PRO A 137 10.55 11.07 11.57
CA PRO A 137 11.75 11.88 11.74
C PRO A 137 12.15 12.11 13.20
N LEU A 138 11.28 11.76 14.16
CA LEU A 138 11.54 12.00 15.58
C LEU A 138 12.29 10.85 16.23
N THR A 139 12.18 9.63 15.71
CA THR A 139 12.72 8.42 16.35
C THR A 139 13.82 7.74 15.54
N THR A 140 13.94 8.05 14.25
CA THR A 140 14.93 7.42 13.38
C THR A 140 15.82 8.42 12.67
N ARG A 141 17.06 8.01 12.40
CA ARG A 141 17.97 8.81 11.60
C ARG A 141 17.49 8.94 10.16
N ALA A 142 17.01 7.85 9.57
CA ALA A 142 16.49 7.85 8.20
C ALA A 142 15.28 8.81 8.06
N GLY A 143 14.40 8.84 9.06
CA GLY A 143 13.29 9.79 9.10
C GLY A 143 13.75 11.24 9.14
N ALA A 144 14.82 11.54 9.86
CA ALA A 144 15.39 12.90 9.93
C ALA A 144 16.07 13.32 8.61
N GLU A 145 16.73 12.40 7.92
CA GLU A 145 17.45 12.68 6.69
C GLU A 145 16.54 12.72 5.44
N PHE A 146 15.64 11.76 5.31
CA PHE A 146 14.89 11.51 4.06
C PHE A 146 13.40 11.81 4.16
N GLY A 147 12.83 11.69 5.35
CA GLY A 147 11.42 11.96 5.58
C GLY A 147 11.15 13.43 5.94
N GLY A 148 10.34 13.62 6.94
CA GLY A 148 10.01 14.93 7.48
C GLY A 148 8.97 15.68 6.66
N ALA A 149 8.67 16.90 7.09
CA ALA A 149 7.60 17.71 6.51
C ALA A 149 7.96 18.33 5.15
N LYS A 150 9.24 18.42 4.83
CA LYS A 150 9.70 19.01 3.58
C LYS A 150 9.53 18.03 2.43
N TRP A 151 8.88 18.49 1.37
CA TRP A 151 8.70 17.70 0.15
C TRP A 151 10.05 17.35 -0.50
N ASN A 152 10.19 16.10 -0.94
CA ASN A 152 11.37 15.55 -1.59
C ASN A 152 11.00 14.32 -2.43
N ASP A 153 11.98 13.68 -3.09
CA ASP A 153 11.77 12.53 -3.97
C ASP A 153 11.14 11.33 -3.25
N TYR A 154 11.42 11.15 -1.97
CA TYR A 154 10.76 10.10 -1.16
C TYR A 154 9.24 10.26 -1.11
N TRP A 155 8.75 11.50 -0.96
CA TRP A 155 7.32 11.80 -0.95
C TRP A 155 6.71 11.83 -2.35
N ASP A 156 7.49 12.25 -3.38
CA ASP A 156 7.04 12.19 -4.77
C ASP A 156 6.75 10.77 -5.21
N GLU A 157 7.60 9.80 -4.88
CA GLU A 157 7.38 8.38 -5.15
C GLU A 157 6.09 7.84 -4.53
N ARG A 158 5.66 8.41 -3.41
CA ARG A 158 4.49 8.00 -2.63
C ARG A 158 3.26 8.86 -2.87
N ARG A 159 3.25 9.64 -3.93
CA ARG A 159 2.15 10.52 -4.33
C ARG A 159 1.39 9.93 -5.51
N HIS A 160 0.38 9.12 -5.21
CA HIS A 160 -0.31 8.31 -6.22
C HIS A 160 -1.31 9.10 -7.09
N LEU A 161 -1.86 10.21 -6.60
CA LEU A 161 -2.97 10.91 -7.25
C LEU A 161 -2.69 11.34 -8.70
N PRO A 162 -1.53 11.92 -9.05
CA PRO A 162 -1.27 12.33 -10.44
C PRO A 162 -1.37 11.15 -11.42
N ASP A 163 -0.71 10.04 -11.09
CA ASP A 163 -0.65 8.84 -11.93
C ASP A 163 -2.02 8.14 -12.00
N VAL A 164 -2.76 8.11 -10.89
CA VAL A 164 -4.14 7.59 -10.89
C VAL A 164 -5.04 8.37 -11.85
N LEU A 165 -4.97 9.70 -11.83
CA LEU A 165 -5.76 10.53 -12.74
C LEU A 165 -5.39 10.34 -14.21
N GLU A 166 -4.12 10.07 -14.47
CA GLU A 166 -3.62 9.82 -15.82
C GLU A 166 -3.98 8.41 -16.32
N ASN A 167 -3.83 7.39 -15.49
CA ASN A 167 -3.79 6.00 -15.93
C ASN A 167 -5.06 5.20 -15.63
N TYR A 168 -5.76 5.49 -14.53
CA TYR A 168 -6.91 4.69 -14.13
C TYR A 168 -8.18 5.04 -14.92
N ARG A 169 -8.87 3.99 -15.42
CA ARG A 169 -10.10 4.11 -16.21
C ARG A 169 -11.26 3.28 -15.65
N GLY A 170 -11.05 2.63 -14.52
CA GLY A 170 -12.07 1.82 -13.86
C GLY A 170 -13.02 2.65 -12.98
N SER A 171 -13.87 1.94 -12.26
CA SER A 171 -14.81 2.55 -11.30
C SER A 171 -14.17 2.73 -9.94
N VAL A 172 -14.51 3.83 -9.27
CA VAL A 172 -14.12 4.09 -7.87
C VAL A 172 -15.38 4.17 -7.02
N TYR A 173 -15.42 3.40 -5.95
CA TYR A 173 -16.47 3.48 -4.94
C TYR A 173 -15.84 3.93 -3.61
N LEU A 174 -16.24 5.12 -3.13
CA LEU A 174 -15.73 5.78 -1.92
C LEU A 174 -16.71 5.63 -0.77
#